data_2a92cf0c414aed3197160ec65e28d9ce
#
_entry.id   2a92cf0c414aed3197160ec65e28d9ce
#
_cell.length_a   1.000
_cell.length_b   1.000
_cell.length_c   1.000
_cell.angle_alpha   90.00
_cell.angle_beta   90.00
_cell.angle_gamma   90.00
#
_symmetry.space_group_name_H-M   'P 1'
#
loop_
_entity.id
_entity.type
_entity.pdbx_description
1 polymer ?
#
loop_
_entity_poly.entity_id
_entity_poly.type
_entity_poly.pdbx_seq_one_letter_code
_entity_poly.pdbx_strand_id
1 'polypeptide(L)'
;MHARRLLIGAVPLVLLATACGGNDPSTTTSDSGKKLDKVTLTLNWYPYGEHAPFYYGKQQKIFEKHGIDVTIQAGQGSQKTVQATAAGQTDFGWADTPALLAGVDQGVKVKSLGVFLQTTPASVQSFEAKGIASPADLKGKTIAGTAGDALSKTFPIFLKKNNLKESDVKVQNTDPAGKIAAVISGKTDGLLGYASDQGPTMQDKAKKPVSYLRFSEHGLNFYSNGLLAGGRLLASKSDLAGRMVQAVSESWAAAEKAPGPAVAAMDGASEQLPPEAVLAEQFKTTLTLLHTASTQGKAPGFNTEADWQQTIDVFAEAGLVGKPKAVADYWDEKTALKG
;
A
#
# COMPACT_ATOMS: atom_id res chain seq x y z
N MET A 1 89.56 -23.73 12.37
CA MET A 1 89.07 -22.32 12.44
C MET A 1 88.47 -22.04 11.09
N HIS A 2 87.13 -22.12 10.98
CA HIS A 2 86.38 -21.86 9.73
C HIS A 2 85.41 -20.72 9.94
N ALA A 3 85.67 -19.61 9.28
CA ALA A 3 84.80 -18.45 9.30
C ALA A 3 83.63 -18.64 8.29
N ARG A 4 82.39 -18.70 8.77
CA ARG A 4 81.22 -18.70 7.93
C ARG A 4 80.76 -17.23 7.68
N ARG A 5 80.82 -16.84 6.40
CA ARG A 5 80.27 -15.57 5.94
C ARG A 5 78.76 -15.70 5.79
N LEU A 6 77.95 -14.86 6.52
CA LEU A 6 76.51 -14.69 6.29
C LEU A 6 76.34 -13.73 5.14
N LEU A 7 75.62 -14.18 4.11
CA LEU A 7 75.03 -13.34 3.04
C LEU A 7 73.64 -12.88 3.50
N ILE A 8 73.49 -11.56 3.67
CA ILE A 8 72.16 -10.92 3.97
C ILE A 8 71.55 -10.63 2.59
N GLY A 9 70.56 -11.40 2.21
CA GLY A 9 69.70 -11.14 1.04
C GLY A 9 68.63 -10.06 1.37
N ALA A 10 68.71 -8.95 0.68
CA ALA A 10 67.64 -7.95 0.73
C ALA A 10 66.43 -8.40 -0.09
N VAL A 11 65.30 -8.65 0.56
CA VAL A 11 64.02 -8.92 -0.07
C VAL A 11 63.30 -7.58 -0.33
N PRO A 12 62.95 -7.24 -1.58
CA PRO A 12 62.16 -6.02 -1.82
C PRO A 12 60.74 -6.24 -1.31
N LEU A 13 60.30 -5.41 -0.38
CA LEU A 13 58.92 -5.34 0.12
C LEU A 13 58.05 -4.69 -0.94
N VAL A 14 57.34 -5.49 -1.74
CA VAL A 14 56.31 -4.99 -2.65
C VAL A 14 55.07 -4.61 -1.79
N LEU A 15 54.88 -3.33 -1.57
CA LEU A 15 53.65 -2.80 -1.02
C LEU A 15 52.52 -2.99 -2.05
N LEU A 16 51.75 -4.06 -1.91
CA LEU A 16 50.44 -4.20 -2.53
C LEU A 16 49.51 -3.23 -1.84
N ALA A 17 49.25 -2.08 -2.48
CA ALA A 17 48.15 -1.20 -2.11
C ALA A 17 46.83 -1.93 -2.42
N THR A 18 46.33 -2.69 -1.45
CA THR A 18 44.92 -3.13 -1.48
C THR A 18 44.04 -1.92 -1.35
N ALA A 19 43.51 -1.45 -2.49
CA ALA A 19 42.39 -0.54 -2.50
C ALA A 19 41.20 -1.25 -1.83
N CYS A 20 41.01 -1.04 -0.53
CA CYS A 20 39.79 -1.39 0.17
C CYS A 20 38.67 -0.54 -0.42
N GLY A 21 38.07 -1.00 -1.50
CA GLY A 21 36.71 -0.63 -1.88
C GLY A 21 35.78 -1.16 -0.80
N GLY A 22 35.53 -0.41 0.26
CA GLY A 22 34.55 -0.74 1.28
C GLY A 22 33.20 -0.84 0.58
N ASN A 23 32.68 -2.07 0.40
CA ASN A 23 31.31 -2.28 0.00
C ASN A 23 30.43 -1.75 1.12
N ASP A 24 29.83 -0.58 0.94
CA ASP A 24 28.79 -0.06 1.79
C ASP A 24 27.60 -1.06 1.76
N PRO A 25 27.22 -1.70 2.89
CA PRO A 25 26.18 -2.71 2.92
C PRO A 25 24.80 -2.19 2.47
N SER A 26 24.62 -0.86 2.48
CA SER A 26 23.41 -0.19 2.04
C SER A 26 23.30 -0.03 0.51
N THR A 27 24.29 -0.47 -0.26
CA THR A 27 24.32 -0.33 -1.73
C THR A 27 24.68 -1.63 -2.43
N THR A 28 24.29 -1.73 -3.70
CA THR A 28 24.65 -2.80 -4.63
C THR A 28 25.08 -2.18 -5.97
N THR A 29 25.52 -3.01 -6.91
CA THR A 29 25.89 -2.56 -8.25
C THR A 29 24.98 -3.25 -9.26
N SER A 30 24.39 -2.49 -10.17
CA SER A 30 23.59 -3.04 -11.27
C SER A 30 24.45 -3.75 -12.31
N ASP A 31 23.81 -4.50 -13.23
CA ASP A 31 24.47 -5.15 -14.37
C ASP A 31 25.25 -4.14 -15.24
N SER A 32 24.83 -2.89 -15.28
CA SER A 32 25.49 -1.77 -15.99
C SER A 32 26.61 -1.08 -15.19
N GLY A 33 26.95 -1.56 -13.99
CA GLY A 33 27.98 -0.98 -13.12
C GLY A 33 27.51 0.25 -12.31
N LYS A 34 26.22 0.62 -12.34
CA LYS A 34 25.66 1.74 -11.57
C LYS A 34 25.47 1.33 -10.11
N LYS A 35 25.92 2.18 -9.18
CA LYS A 35 25.65 2.01 -7.75
C LYS A 35 24.17 2.24 -7.47
N LEU A 36 23.51 1.30 -6.77
CA LEU A 36 22.09 1.35 -6.39
C LEU A 36 21.95 1.35 -4.87
N ASP A 37 21.03 2.15 -4.36
CA ASP A 37 20.62 2.08 -2.95
C ASP A 37 19.73 0.85 -2.73
N LYS A 38 20.13 -0.02 -1.79
CA LYS A 38 19.27 -1.12 -1.35
C LYS A 38 18.13 -0.58 -0.52
N VAL A 39 16.91 -0.91 -0.92
CA VAL A 39 15.68 -0.39 -0.32
C VAL A 39 14.71 -1.53 -0.05
N THR A 40 14.15 -1.55 1.14
CA THR A 40 13.05 -2.45 1.50
C THR A 40 11.73 -1.69 1.46
N LEU A 41 10.76 -2.22 0.70
CA LEU A 41 9.37 -1.80 0.65
C LEU A 41 8.50 -2.89 1.28
N THR A 42 7.89 -2.61 2.42
CA THR A 42 6.93 -3.53 3.05
C THR A 42 5.50 -3.14 2.65
N LEU A 43 4.78 -4.12 2.11
CA LEU A 43 3.38 -3.98 1.68
C LEU A 43 2.43 -3.88 2.88
N ASN A 44 1.18 -3.48 2.63
CA ASN A 44 0.13 -3.45 3.65
C ASN A 44 -0.38 -4.85 4.02
N TRP A 45 -0.28 -5.81 3.11
CA TRP A 45 -0.81 -7.17 3.23
C TRP A 45 0.03 -8.17 2.44
N TYR A 46 -0.37 -9.45 2.46
CA TYR A 46 0.15 -10.44 1.50
C TYR A 46 -0.07 -9.92 0.07
N PRO A 47 0.79 -10.29 -0.89
CA PRO A 47 0.64 -9.88 -2.29
C PRO A 47 -0.74 -10.25 -2.85
N TYR A 48 -1.41 -9.27 -3.45
CA TYR A 48 -2.67 -9.41 -4.19
C TYR A 48 -2.66 -8.40 -5.35
N GLY A 49 -3.69 -8.38 -6.20
CA GLY A 49 -3.67 -7.65 -7.47
C GLY A 49 -3.27 -6.17 -7.41
N GLU A 50 -3.58 -5.46 -6.31
CA GLU A 50 -3.14 -4.08 -6.08
C GLU A 50 -1.62 -3.91 -6.15
N HIS A 51 -0.87 -4.94 -5.78
CA HIS A 51 0.60 -4.85 -5.69
C HIS A 51 1.33 -5.11 -7.01
N ALA A 52 0.62 -5.48 -8.08
CA ALA A 52 1.20 -5.75 -9.39
C ALA A 52 2.17 -4.66 -9.89
N PRO A 53 1.91 -3.36 -9.71
CA PRO A 53 2.83 -2.31 -10.16
C PRO A 53 4.23 -2.39 -9.57
N PHE A 54 4.38 -2.84 -8.33
CA PHE A 54 5.70 -2.95 -7.69
C PHE A 54 6.54 -4.06 -8.30
N TYR A 55 5.95 -5.24 -8.53
CA TYR A 55 6.61 -6.39 -9.15
C TYR A 55 6.93 -6.10 -10.61
N TYR A 56 6.00 -5.48 -11.34
CA TYR A 56 6.20 -5.07 -12.72
C TYR A 56 7.29 -3.99 -12.85
N GLY A 57 7.27 -2.96 -12.00
CA GLY A 57 8.30 -1.93 -11.97
C GLY A 57 9.69 -2.49 -11.67
N LYS A 58 9.80 -3.49 -10.79
CA LYS A 58 11.04 -4.20 -10.52
C LYS A 58 11.48 -5.01 -11.76
N GLN A 59 10.58 -5.78 -12.36
CA GLN A 59 10.86 -6.57 -13.57
C GLN A 59 11.31 -5.69 -14.74
N GLN A 60 10.68 -4.51 -14.92
CA GLN A 60 11.00 -3.53 -15.95
C GLN A 60 12.23 -2.65 -15.61
N LYS A 61 12.92 -2.93 -14.50
CA LYS A 61 14.09 -2.18 -14.02
C LYS A 61 13.80 -0.67 -13.78
N ILE A 62 12.53 -0.30 -13.54
CA ILE A 62 12.16 1.09 -13.26
C ILE A 62 12.85 1.58 -11.99
N PHE A 63 12.86 0.79 -10.92
CA PHE A 63 13.57 1.14 -9.68
C PHE A 63 15.07 1.33 -9.92
N GLU A 64 15.72 0.45 -10.70
CA GLU A 64 17.16 0.58 -11.04
C GLU A 64 17.45 1.87 -11.82
N LYS A 65 16.56 2.28 -12.73
CA LYS A 65 16.65 3.55 -13.46
C LYS A 65 16.72 4.73 -12.49
N HIS A 66 15.99 4.67 -11.37
CA HIS A 66 16.01 5.66 -10.29
C HIS A 66 17.10 5.41 -9.24
N GLY A 67 18.04 4.50 -9.49
CA GLY A 67 19.17 4.21 -8.60
C GLY A 67 18.79 3.40 -7.37
N ILE A 68 17.74 2.59 -7.44
CA ILE A 68 17.18 1.81 -6.33
C ILE A 68 17.20 0.32 -6.68
N ASP A 69 17.72 -0.49 -5.76
CA ASP A 69 17.54 -1.96 -5.74
C ASP A 69 16.47 -2.28 -4.69
N VAL A 70 15.22 -2.52 -5.16
CA VAL A 70 14.08 -2.70 -4.28
C VAL A 70 13.87 -4.16 -3.90
N THR A 71 13.73 -4.41 -2.59
CA THR A 71 13.22 -5.66 -2.03
C THR A 71 11.78 -5.44 -1.57
N ILE A 72 10.84 -6.18 -2.16
CA ILE A 72 9.40 -6.10 -1.82
C ILE A 72 9.11 -7.18 -0.78
N GLN A 73 8.56 -6.78 0.36
CA GLN A 73 8.20 -7.68 1.46
C GLN A 73 6.70 -7.68 1.70
N ALA A 74 6.12 -8.85 1.92
CA ALA A 74 4.73 -9.00 2.34
C ALA A 74 4.49 -8.32 3.68
N GLY A 75 3.34 -7.65 3.82
CA GLY A 75 2.86 -7.07 5.06
C GLY A 75 1.89 -7.97 5.80
N GLN A 76 1.53 -7.56 7.00
CA GLN A 76 0.55 -8.24 7.87
C GLN A 76 -0.47 -7.26 8.45
N GLY A 77 -0.85 -6.26 7.66
CA GLY A 77 -1.77 -5.19 8.04
C GLY A 77 -1.11 -3.81 8.06
N SER A 78 -1.82 -2.81 7.52
CA SER A 78 -1.32 -1.44 7.38
C SER A 78 -0.79 -0.85 8.68
N GLN A 79 -1.42 -1.12 9.83
CA GLN A 79 -0.95 -0.63 11.12
C GLN A 79 0.48 -1.13 11.46
N LYS A 80 0.75 -2.41 11.21
CA LYS A 80 2.10 -2.98 11.43
C LYS A 80 3.12 -2.37 10.46
N THR A 81 2.72 -2.17 9.19
CA THR A 81 3.58 -1.54 8.18
C THR A 81 3.91 -0.10 8.55
N VAL A 82 2.94 0.69 9.01
CA VAL A 82 3.15 2.05 9.52
C VAL A 82 4.17 2.06 10.67
N GLN A 83 4.00 1.16 11.64
CA GLN A 83 4.91 1.05 12.80
C GLN A 83 6.32 0.62 12.38
N ALA A 84 6.45 -0.38 11.51
CA ALA A 84 7.73 -0.86 10.99
C ALA A 84 8.48 0.24 10.22
N THR A 85 7.77 1.00 9.38
CA THR A 85 8.32 2.13 8.63
C THR A 85 8.82 3.23 9.56
N ALA A 86 8.03 3.60 10.56
CA ALA A 86 8.43 4.62 11.53
C ALA A 86 9.63 4.20 12.40
N ALA A 87 9.71 2.91 12.75
CA ALA A 87 10.82 2.33 13.49
C ALA A 87 12.10 2.16 12.66
N GLY A 88 12.01 2.26 11.31
CA GLY A 88 13.12 2.02 10.39
C GLY A 88 13.46 0.53 10.24
N GLN A 89 12.51 -0.37 10.49
CA GLN A 89 12.63 -1.80 10.21
C GLN A 89 12.43 -2.10 8.72
N THR A 90 11.81 -1.19 8.01
CA THR A 90 11.72 -1.11 6.55
C THR A 90 11.98 0.33 6.13
N ASP A 91 12.53 0.55 4.95
CA ASP A 91 12.82 1.90 4.45
C ASP A 91 11.54 2.62 4.06
N PHE A 92 10.66 1.93 3.33
CA PHE A 92 9.37 2.42 2.90
C PHE A 92 8.25 1.45 3.25
N GLY A 93 7.04 1.99 3.42
CA GLY A 93 5.83 1.22 3.64
C GLY A 93 4.80 1.52 2.55
N TRP A 94 4.03 0.52 2.18
CA TRP A 94 2.79 0.69 1.45
C TRP A 94 1.65 0.40 2.42
N ALA A 95 0.86 1.41 2.77
CA ALA A 95 -0.18 1.24 3.79
C ALA A 95 -1.36 2.18 3.59
N ASP A 96 -2.46 1.82 4.24
CA ASP A 96 -3.72 2.54 4.20
C ASP A 96 -3.65 3.86 4.99
N THR A 97 -4.20 4.93 4.42
CA THR A 97 -4.23 6.25 5.03
C THR A 97 -4.89 6.28 6.42
N PRO A 98 -6.00 5.56 6.69
CA PRO A 98 -6.55 5.47 8.05
C PRO A 98 -5.53 4.99 9.09
N ALA A 99 -4.71 4.00 8.76
CA ALA A 99 -3.67 3.50 9.66
C ALA A 99 -2.54 4.53 9.86
N LEU A 100 -2.18 5.26 8.80
CA LEU A 100 -1.23 6.38 8.90
C LEU A 100 -1.77 7.46 9.84
N LEU A 101 -3.00 7.93 9.62
CA LEU A 101 -3.62 9.01 10.43
C LEU A 101 -3.67 8.61 11.90
N ALA A 102 -4.17 7.41 12.21
CA ALA A 102 -4.23 6.88 13.57
C ALA A 102 -2.83 6.76 14.21
N GLY A 103 -1.82 6.32 13.45
CA GLY A 103 -0.44 6.25 13.92
C GLY A 103 0.14 7.62 14.27
N VAL A 104 -0.04 8.61 13.38
CA VAL A 104 0.43 9.99 13.61
C VAL A 104 -0.30 10.64 14.78
N ASP A 105 -1.59 10.37 14.97
CA ASP A 105 -2.35 10.84 16.14
C ASP A 105 -1.77 10.29 17.44
N GLN A 106 -1.28 9.05 17.44
CA GLN A 106 -0.58 8.40 18.54
C GLN A 106 0.90 8.83 18.68
N GLY A 107 1.38 9.75 17.85
CA GLY A 107 2.74 10.29 17.92
C GLY A 107 3.78 9.52 17.09
N VAL A 108 3.37 8.57 16.27
CA VAL A 108 4.26 7.83 15.37
C VAL A 108 4.85 8.79 14.32
N LYS A 109 6.16 8.75 14.12
CA LYS A 109 6.89 9.64 13.20
C LYS A 109 6.99 9.03 11.79
N VAL A 110 5.95 9.17 11.03
CA VAL A 110 5.81 8.67 9.67
C VAL A 110 4.98 9.65 8.86
N LYS A 111 5.24 9.76 7.56
CA LYS A 111 4.43 10.56 6.63
C LYS A 111 4.15 9.80 5.34
N SER A 112 3.05 10.15 4.69
CA SER A 112 2.79 9.78 3.31
C SER A 112 3.71 10.57 2.37
N LEU A 113 4.22 9.90 1.35
CA LEU A 113 4.91 10.50 0.21
C LEU A 113 3.97 10.72 -0.99
N GLY A 114 2.85 10.01 -0.98
CA GLY A 114 1.78 10.09 -1.96
C GLY A 114 0.81 8.94 -1.80
N VAL A 115 -0.48 9.23 -1.90
CA VAL A 115 -1.55 8.24 -1.94
C VAL A 115 -1.86 7.91 -3.38
N PHE A 116 -1.88 6.63 -3.70
CA PHE A 116 -2.14 6.14 -5.05
C PHE A 116 -3.59 5.72 -5.22
N LEU A 117 -4.20 5.08 -4.21
CA LEU A 117 -5.62 4.80 -4.21
C LEU A 117 -6.36 6.00 -3.60
N GLN A 118 -6.70 6.95 -4.47
CA GLN A 118 -7.28 8.25 -4.07
C GLN A 118 -8.81 8.20 -3.98
N THR A 119 -9.42 7.19 -4.59
CA THR A 119 -10.81 6.83 -4.36
C THR A 119 -10.86 5.60 -3.47
N THR A 120 -11.65 5.66 -2.40
CA THR A 120 -11.71 4.55 -1.45
C THR A 120 -12.28 3.28 -2.08
N PRO A 121 -11.63 2.12 -1.88
CA PRO A 121 -12.19 0.82 -2.25
C PRO A 121 -13.30 0.33 -1.30
N ALA A 122 -13.59 1.09 -0.24
CA ALA A 122 -14.58 0.73 0.77
C ALA A 122 -15.95 0.45 0.14
N SER A 123 -16.55 -0.69 0.49
CA SER A 123 -17.82 -1.13 -0.05
C SER A 123 -18.54 -2.11 0.87
N VAL A 124 -19.86 -2.20 0.72
CA VAL A 124 -20.58 -3.42 1.08
C VAL A 124 -20.58 -4.34 -0.13
N GLN A 125 -20.14 -5.56 0.06
CA GLN A 125 -20.04 -6.58 -0.99
C GLN A 125 -21.00 -7.73 -0.68
N SER A 126 -21.79 -8.14 -1.65
CA SER A 126 -22.76 -9.21 -1.51
C SER A 126 -22.90 -10.02 -2.80
N PHE A 127 -23.47 -11.20 -2.75
CA PHE A 127 -23.92 -11.82 -3.99
C PHE A 127 -25.07 -11.01 -4.60
N GLU A 128 -25.09 -10.86 -5.92
CA GLU A 128 -26.13 -10.11 -6.63
C GLU A 128 -27.55 -10.57 -6.25
N ALA A 129 -27.74 -11.88 -6.01
CA ALA A 129 -29.00 -12.46 -5.58
C ALA A 129 -29.54 -11.90 -4.24
N LYS A 130 -28.72 -11.21 -3.44
CA LYS A 130 -29.13 -10.55 -2.20
C LYS A 130 -29.82 -9.19 -2.43
N GLY A 131 -29.71 -8.64 -3.65
CA GLY A 131 -30.38 -7.42 -4.06
C GLY A 131 -29.89 -6.17 -3.31
N ILE A 132 -28.58 -6.10 -2.95
CA ILE A 132 -27.97 -4.92 -2.33
C ILE A 132 -27.31 -4.10 -3.45
N ALA A 133 -28.05 -3.18 -4.04
CA ALA A 133 -27.59 -2.32 -5.13
C ALA A 133 -27.56 -0.83 -4.75
N SER A 134 -28.29 -0.45 -3.71
CA SER A 134 -28.35 0.92 -3.19
C SER A 134 -28.24 0.95 -1.66
N PRO A 135 -27.91 2.10 -1.04
CA PRO A 135 -27.90 2.22 0.42
C PRO A 135 -29.22 1.81 1.09
N ALA A 136 -30.35 2.08 0.46
CA ALA A 136 -31.67 1.73 1.00
C ALA A 136 -31.90 0.23 1.16
N ASP A 137 -31.24 -0.58 0.32
CA ASP A 137 -31.34 -2.05 0.35
C ASP A 137 -30.62 -2.68 1.56
N LEU A 138 -29.84 -1.89 2.30
CA LEU A 138 -29.19 -2.33 3.53
C LEU A 138 -30.15 -2.50 4.70
N LYS A 139 -31.36 -1.92 4.64
CA LYS A 139 -32.34 -2.05 5.72
C LYS A 139 -32.69 -3.51 6.00
N GLY A 140 -32.55 -3.91 7.26
CA GLY A 140 -32.80 -5.28 7.73
C GLY A 140 -31.74 -6.32 7.34
N LYS A 141 -30.67 -5.94 6.63
CA LYS A 141 -29.59 -6.83 6.25
C LYS A 141 -28.60 -7.05 7.39
N THR A 142 -27.94 -8.20 7.36
CA THR A 142 -26.82 -8.55 8.24
C THR A 142 -25.52 -8.48 7.44
N ILE A 143 -24.58 -7.61 7.86
CA ILE A 143 -23.34 -7.36 7.17
C ILE A 143 -22.16 -7.78 8.07
N ALA A 144 -21.27 -8.63 7.57
CA ALA A 144 -20.05 -9.03 8.28
C ALA A 144 -19.07 -7.84 8.30
N GLY A 145 -18.59 -7.46 9.48
CA GLY A 145 -17.58 -6.43 9.70
C GLY A 145 -16.49 -6.93 10.63
N THR A 146 -15.40 -6.18 10.76
CA THR A 146 -14.36 -6.44 11.75
C THR A 146 -14.32 -5.31 12.76
N ALA A 147 -14.53 -5.62 14.04
CA ALA A 147 -14.57 -4.60 15.07
C ALA A 147 -13.26 -3.81 15.14
N GLY A 148 -13.37 -2.48 15.14
CA GLY A 148 -12.23 -1.57 15.31
C GLY A 148 -11.41 -1.29 14.05
N ASP A 149 -11.71 -1.94 12.91
CA ASP A 149 -11.09 -1.58 11.64
C ASP A 149 -11.64 -0.24 11.08
N ALA A 150 -10.95 0.32 10.07
CA ALA A 150 -11.34 1.59 9.46
C ALA A 150 -12.75 1.53 8.83
N LEU A 151 -13.14 0.40 8.24
CA LEU A 151 -14.43 0.25 7.60
C LEU A 151 -15.56 0.25 8.63
N SER A 152 -15.38 -0.46 9.76
CA SER A 152 -16.35 -0.45 10.87
C SER A 152 -16.57 0.94 11.45
N LYS A 153 -15.55 1.80 11.41
CA LYS A 153 -15.61 3.18 11.92
C LYS A 153 -16.24 4.16 10.92
N THR A 154 -16.03 3.95 9.62
CA THR A 154 -16.56 4.82 8.57
C THR A 154 -17.96 4.40 8.11
N PHE A 155 -18.39 3.17 8.35
CA PHE A 155 -19.69 2.68 7.95
C PHE A 155 -20.87 3.45 8.59
N PRO A 156 -20.85 3.81 9.88
CA PRO A 156 -21.89 4.68 10.46
C PRO A 156 -22.02 6.02 9.74
N ILE A 157 -20.91 6.63 9.30
CA ILE A 157 -20.94 7.87 8.52
C ILE A 157 -21.60 7.63 7.16
N PHE A 158 -21.23 6.51 6.48
CA PHE A 158 -21.86 6.12 5.23
C PHE A 158 -23.36 5.98 5.36
N LEU A 159 -23.85 5.29 6.41
CA LEU A 159 -25.27 5.14 6.70
C LEU A 159 -25.94 6.50 6.91
N LYS A 160 -25.38 7.36 7.78
CA LYS A 160 -25.89 8.69 8.07
C LYS A 160 -26.00 9.57 6.82
N LYS A 161 -24.95 9.59 5.97
CA LYS A 161 -24.95 10.35 4.70
C LYS A 161 -26.04 9.89 3.74
N ASN A 162 -26.46 8.63 3.86
CA ASN A 162 -27.50 8.03 3.01
C ASN A 162 -28.87 7.90 3.73
N ASN A 163 -29.12 8.71 4.77
CA ASN A 163 -30.37 8.76 5.52
C ASN A 163 -30.76 7.43 6.18
N LEU A 164 -29.78 6.64 6.58
CA LEU A 164 -29.93 5.40 7.33
C LEU A 164 -29.45 5.57 8.77
N LYS A 165 -30.03 4.82 9.69
CA LYS A 165 -29.56 4.70 11.08
C LYS A 165 -28.72 3.43 11.22
N GLU A 166 -27.80 3.41 12.18
CA GLU A 166 -27.05 2.18 12.49
C GLU A 166 -27.97 1.01 12.85
N SER A 167 -29.11 1.30 13.51
CA SER A 167 -30.11 0.30 13.85
C SER A 167 -30.85 -0.32 12.66
N ASP A 168 -30.76 0.28 11.46
CA ASP A 168 -31.36 -0.24 10.24
C ASP A 168 -30.56 -1.43 9.66
N VAL A 169 -29.31 -1.61 10.08
CA VAL A 169 -28.39 -2.63 9.55
C VAL A 169 -27.73 -3.39 10.71
N LYS A 170 -27.79 -4.72 10.67
CA LYS A 170 -27.10 -5.54 11.67
C LYS A 170 -25.64 -5.77 11.25
N VAL A 171 -24.68 -5.22 11.99
CA VAL A 171 -23.27 -5.55 11.80
C VAL A 171 -22.90 -6.74 12.67
N GLN A 172 -22.50 -7.85 12.01
CA GLN A 172 -21.98 -9.04 12.68
C GLN A 172 -20.45 -8.98 12.68
N ASN A 173 -19.87 -8.83 13.87
CA ASN A 173 -18.43 -8.81 14.01
C ASN A 173 -17.84 -10.21 13.74
N THR A 174 -16.85 -10.24 12.88
CA THR A 174 -16.15 -11.44 12.39
C THR A 174 -14.67 -11.09 12.28
N ASP A 175 -13.79 -12.07 12.45
CA ASP A 175 -12.38 -11.86 12.13
C ASP A 175 -12.19 -11.59 10.62
N PRO A 176 -11.11 -10.92 10.21
CA PRO A 176 -10.92 -10.51 8.82
C PRO A 176 -10.97 -11.67 7.81
N ALA A 177 -10.43 -12.83 8.18
CA ALA A 177 -10.40 -14.02 7.30
C ALA A 177 -11.77 -14.70 7.21
N GLY A 178 -12.60 -14.60 8.25
CA GLY A 178 -13.93 -15.23 8.34
C GLY A 178 -15.02 -14.51 7.56
N LYS A 179 -14.85 -13.24 7.16
CA LYS A 179 -15.90 -12.45 6.48
C LYS A 179 -16.42 -13.11 5.21
N ILE A 180 -15.52 -13.54 4.32
CA ILE A 180 -15.88 -14.20 3.06
C ILE A 180 -16.66 -15.52 3.35
N ALA A 181 -16.19 -16.30 4.30
CA ALA A 181 -16.87 -17.55 4.68
C ALA A 181 -18.27 -17.31 5.25
N ALA A 182 -18.48 -16.23 6.01
CA ALA A 182 -19.78 -15.84 6.54
C ALA A 182 -20.79 -15.53 5.43
N VAL A 183 -20.37 -14.81 4.37
CA VAL A 183 -21.22 -14.53 3.21
C VAL A 183 -21.49 -15.80 2.39
N ILE A 184 -20.47 -16.60 2.10
CA ILE A 184 -20.62 -17.85 1.31
C ILE A 184 -21.56 -18.83 2.00
N SER A 185 -21.48 -18.96 3.32
CA SER A 185 -22.36 -19.83 4.11
C SER A 185 -23.77 -19.29 4.34
N GLY A 186 -24.03 -18.03 3.93
CA GLY A 186 -25.32 -17.37 4.13
C GLY A 186 -25.59 -16.89 5.57
N LYS A 187 -24.58 -16.89 6.45
CA LYS A 187 -24.69 -16.33 7.81
C LYS A 187 -24.88 -14.82 7.80
N THR A 188 -24.33 -14.15 6.78
CA THR A 188 -24.50 -12.71 6.53
C THR A 188 -24.94 -12.49 5.09
N ASP A 189 -25.61 -11.35 4.83
CA ASP A 189 -26.07 -10.99 3.49
C ASP A 189 -24.97 -10.38 2.64
N GLY A 190 -23.97 -9.77 3.30
CA GLY A 190 -22.81 -9.18 2.69
C GLY A 190 -21.69 -8.97 3.70
N LEU A 191 -20.61 -8.34 3.27
CA LEU A 191 -19.47 -7.96 4.10
C LEU A 191 -19.05 -6.51 3.84
N LEU A 192 -18.47 -5.87 4.84
CA LEU A 192 -17.66 -4.66 4.70
C LEU A 192 -16.26 -5.07 4.23
N GLY A 193 -15.83 -4.54 3.10
CA GLY A 193 -14.54 -4.90 2.52
C GLY A 193 -14.06 -3.92 1.46
N TYR A 194 -12.86 -4.15 0.98
CA TYR A 194 -12.31 -3.42 -0.15
C TYR A 194 -12.68 -4.12 -1.46
N ALA A 195 -13.31 -3.39 -2.36
CA ALA A 195 -13.76 -3.90 -3.66
C ALA A 195 -12.60 -4.46 -4.50
N SER A 196 -11.40 -3.94 -4.29
CA SER A 196 -10.15 -4.39 -4.93
C SER A 196 -9.56 -5.68 -4.35
N ASP A 197 -10.15 -6.26 -3.28
CA ASP A 197 -9.59 -7.44 -2.61
C ASP A 197 -10.63 -8.55 -2.42
N GLN A 198 -11.59 -8.39 -1.48
CA GLN A 198 -12.45 -9.50 -1.07
C GLN A 198 -13.47 -9.93 -2.11
N GLY A 199 -14.02 -9.00 -2.88
CA GLY A 199 -15.07 -9.30 -3.86
C GLY A 199 -14.64 -10.29 -4.94
N PRO A 200 -13.54 -10.05 -5.67
CA PRO A 200 -13.01 -11.00 -6.64
C PRO A 200 -12.70 -12.37 -6.04
N THR A 201 -12.14 -12.39 -4.83
CA THR A 201 -11.88 -13.65 -4.11
C THR A 201 -13.16 -14.38 -3.74
N MET A 202 -14.20 -13.66 -3.30
CA MET A 202 -15.50 -14.23 -2.96
C MET A 202 -16.20 -14.79 -4.22
N GLN A 203 -16.16 -14.05 -5.32
CA GLN A 203 -16.70 -14.47 -6.62
C GLN A 203 -16.03 -15.75 -7.12
N ASP A 204 -14.70 -15.81 -7.05
CA ASP A 204 -13.95 -16.99 -7.48
C ASP A 204 -14.28 -18.21 -6.64
N LYS A 205 -14.27 -18.09 -5.30
CA LYS A 205 -14.57 -19.21 -4.38
C LYS A 205 -16.00 -19.71 -4.50
N ALA A 206 -16.97 -18.83 -4.67
CA ALA A 206 -18.38 -19.21 -4.72
C ALA A 206 -18.89 -19.47 -6.13
N LYS A 207 -18.18 -19.07 -7.17
CA LYS A 207 -18.60 -19.07 -8.58
C LYS A 207 -19.96 -18.39 -8.78
N LYS A 208 -20.19 -17.29 -8.04
CA LYS A 208 -21.41 -16.48 -8.06
C LYS A 208 -21.04 -15.01 -8.27
N PRO A 209 -21.83 -14.26 -9.05
CA PRO A 209 -21.58 -12.84 -9.28
C PRO A 209 -21.75 -12.03 -7.98
N VAL A 210 -20.87 -11.04 -7.81
CA VAL A 210 -20.78 -10.16 -6.63
C VAL A 210 -21.15 -8.74 -7.03
N SER A 211 -22.04 -8.12 -6.24
CA SER A 211 -22.35 -6.70 -6.30
C SER A 211 -21.53 -5.92 -5.28
N TYR A 212 -21.24 -4.67 -5.63
CA TYR A 212 -20.45 -3.73 -4.83
C TYR A 212 -21.23 -2.44 -4.60
N LEU A 213 -21.65 -2.20 -3.37
CA LEU A 213 -22.18 -0.90 -2.95
C LEU A 213 -20.99 -0.06 -2.47
N ARG A 214 -20.38 0.71 -3.37
CA ARG A 214 -19.18 1.49 -3.11
C ARG A 214 -19.48 2.77 -2.35
N PHE A 215 -18.72 3.07 -1.31
CA PHE A 215 -18.92 4.26 -0.48
C PHE A 215 -18.69 5.55 -1.28
N SER A 216 -17.71 5.56 -2.16
CA SER A 216 -17.37 6.72 -3.00
C SER A 216 -18.50 7.13 -3.95
N GLU A 217 -19.30 6.18 -4.43
CA GLU A 217 -20.42 6.43 -5.32
C GLU A 217 -21.66 6.99 -4.59
N HIS A 218 -21.64 6.93 -3.24
CA HIS A 218 -22.73 7.36 -2.37
C HIS A 218 -22.28 8.40 -1.34
N GLY A 219 -21.41 9.33 -1.75
CA GLY A 219 -21.08 10.55 -1.01
C GLY A 219 -20.05 10.40 0.10
N LEU A 220 -19.35 9.25 0.19
CA LEU A 220 -18.27 9.07 1.16
C LEU A 220 -17.00 8.60 0.48
N ASN A 221 -16.12 9.54 0.12
CA ASN A 221 -14.78 9.25 -0.39
C ASN A 221 -13.69 9.67 0.60
N PHE A 222 -12.59 8.93 0.63
CA PHE A 222 -11.36 9.21 1.37
C PHE A 222 -10.17 8.47 0.74
N TYR A 223 -8.97 8.94 1.01
CA TYR A 223 -7.73 8.32 0.58
C TYR A 223 -7.52 6.94 1.22
N SER A 224 -7.03 5.98 0.43
CA SER A 224 -6.68 4.64 0.89
C SER A 224 -5.17 4.41 0.80
N ASN A 225 -4.69 3.42 0.06
CA ASN A 225 -3.30 3.00 0.11
C ASN A 225 -2.33 3.98 -0.57
N GLY A 226 -1.18 4.17 0.06
CA GLY A 226 -0.12 5.03 -0.41
C GLY A 226 1.26 4.65 0.10
N LEU A 227 2.26 5.32 -0.45
CA LEU A 227 3.68 5.17 -0.09
C LEU A 227 4.01 6.00 1.15
N LEU A 228 4.70 5.38 2.10
CA LEU A 228 5.07 5.98 3.39
C LEU A 228 6.58 5.96 3.62
N ALA A 229 7.08 6.95 4.36
CA ALA A 229 8.45 6.95 4.89
C ALA A 229 8.50 7.42 6.34
N GLY A 230 9.43 6.86 7.10
CA GLY A 230 9.69 7.26 8.49
C GLY A 230 10.41 8.61 8.59
N GLY A 231 10.15 9.36 9.66
CA GLY A 231 10.72 10.69 9.86
C GLY A 231 12.26 10.72 9.84
N ARG A 232 12.92 9.65 10.27
CA ARG A 232 14.41 9.54 10.20
C ARG A 232 14.91 9.48 8.76
N LEU A 233 14.26 8.67 7.91
CA LEU A 233 14.62 8.57 6.49
C LEU A 233 14.40 9.91 5.79
N LEU A 234 13.27 10.56 6.03
CA LEU A 234 12.98 11.88 5.45
C LEU A 234 13.99 12.95 5.86
N ALA A 235 14.49 12.92 7.10
CA ALA A 235 15.49 13.87 7.58
C ALA A 235 16.89 13.63 7.01
N SER A 236 17.29 12.36 6.75
CA SER A 236 18.64 11.99 6.37
C SER A 236 18.82 11.60 4.91
N LYS A 237 17.74 11.16 4.23
CA LYS A 237 17.78 10.64 2.86
C LYS A 237 16.57 11.12 2.03
N SER A 238 16.25 12.43 2.09
CA SER A 238 15.11 13.00 1.36
C SER A 238 15.20 12.82 -0.15
N ASP A 239 16.41 12.84 -0.73
CA ASP A 239 16.66 12.53 -2.13
C ASP A 239 16.20 11.10 -2.49
N LEU A 240 16.57 10.11 -1.67
CA LEU A 240 16.11 8.72 -1.85
C LEU A 240 14.58 8.62 -1.78
N ALA A 241 13.94 9.35 -0.86
CA ALA A 241 12.48 9.39 -0.78
C ALA A 241 11.86 9.95 -2.06
N GLY A 242 12.40 11.04 -2.60
CA GLY A 242 11.95 11.61 -3.88
C GLY A 242 12.12 10.65 -5.06
N ARG A 243 13.28 9.98 -5.17
CA ARG A 243 13.53 8.95 -6.21
C ARG A 243 12.57 7.76 -6.08
N MET A 244 12.26 7.34 -4.87
CA MET A 244 11.31 6.24 -4.61
C MET A 244 9.89 6.62 -5.05
N VAL A 245 9.43 7.83 -4.76
CA VAL A 245 8.11 8.33 -5.23
C VAL A 245 8.04 8.30 -6.76
N GLN A 246 9.09 8.79 -7.44
CA GLN A 246 9.17 8.79 -8.91
C GLN A 246 9.13 7.37 -9.46
N ALA A 247 9.93 6.45 -8.90
CA ALA A 247 9.99 5.05 -9.32
C ALA A 247 8.63 4.34 -9.14
N VAL A 248 7.96 4.54 -8.00
CA VAL A 248 6.65 3.97 -7.75
C VAL A 248 5.62 4.54 -8.70
N SER A 249 5.57 5.86 -8.89
CA SER A 249 4.64 6.50 -9.84
C SER A 249 4.82 5.99 -11.27
N GLU A 250 6.06 5.92 -11.75
CA GLU A 250 6.40 5.38 -13.07
C GLU A 250 5.99 3.90 -13.20
N SER A 251 6.16 3.11 -12.13
CA SER A 251 5.76 1.70 -12.08
C SER A 251 4.24 1.54 -12.19
N TRP A 252 3.47 2.38 -11.49
CA TRP A 252 2.01 2.39 -11.59
C TRP A 252 1.54 2.81 -12.98
N ALA A 253 2.11 3.88 -13.54
CA ALA A 253 1.77 4.34 -14.90
C ALA A 253 2.14 3.31 -15.99
N ALA A 254 3.22 2.55 -15.79
CA ALA A 254 3.60 1.46 -16.70
C ALA A 254 2.65 0.27 -16.57
N ALA A 255 2.27 -0.11 -15.35
CA ALA A 255 1.35 -1.22 -15.08
C ALA A 255 -0.07 -0.92 -15.57
N GLU A 256 -0.55 0.33 -15.46
CA GLU A 256 -1.83 0.77 -16.02
C GLU A 256 -1.91 0.56 -17.54
N LYS A 257 -0.81 0.80 -18.25
CA LYS A 257 -0.71 0.58 -19.70
C LYS A 257 -0.59 -0.88 -20.11
N ALA A 258 -0.15 -1.74 -19.19
CA ALA A 258 0.12 -3.15 -19.45
C ALA A 258 -0.40 -4.03 -18.29
N PRO A 259 -1.72 -4.05 -18.01
CA PRO A 259 -2.25 -4.71 -16.81
C PRO A 259 -2.03 -6.22 -16.79
N GLY A 260 -2.12 -6.92 -17.91
CA GLY A 260 -1.82 -8.35 -17.98
C GLY A 260 -0.37 -8.68 -17.63
N PRO A 261 0.62 -8.10 -18.33
CA PRO A 261 2.04 -8.24 -17.96
C PRO A 261 2.35 -7.82 -16.51
N ALA A 262 1.66 -6.80 -15.96
CA ALA A 262 1.86 -6.39 -14.57
C ALA A 262 1.39 -7.46 -13.58
N VAL A 263 0.25 -8.09 -13.84
CA VAL A 263 -0.23 -9.23 -13.03
C VAL A 263 0.70 -10.44 -13.17
N ALA A 264 1.13 -10.78 -14.39
CA ALA A 264 2.06 -11.88 -14.63
C ALA A 264 3.41 -11.69 -13.91
N ALA A 265 3.87 -10.46 -13.71
CA ALA A 265 5.09 -10.15 -12.96
C ALA A 265 5.01 -10.52 -11.47
N MET A 266 3.82 -10.85 -10.96
CA MET A 266 3.64 -11.30 -9.58
C MET A 266 3.90 -12.80 -9.39
N ASP A 267 4.14 -13.56 -10.44
CA ASP A 267 4.43 -14.99 -10.31
C ASP A 267 5.59 -15.24 -9.31
N GLY A 268 5.38 -16.18 -8.40
CA GLY A 268 6.33 -16.46 -7.32
C GLY A 268 6.41 -15.41 -6.20
N ALA A 269 5.59 -14.36 -6.21
CA ALA A 269 5.62 -13.30 -5.18
C ALA A 269 5.24 -13.81 -3.77
N SER A 270 4.46 -14.86 -3.68
CA SER A 270 4.03 -15.49 -2.41
C SER A 270 3.46 -16.88 -2.65
N GLU A 271 3.65 -17.78 -1.68
CA GLU A 271 2.97 -19.09 -1.67
C GLU A 271 1.45 -18.97 -1.54
N GLN A 272 0.94 -17.85 -1.02
CA GLN A 272 -0.48 -17.57 -0.83
C GLN A 272 -1.06 -16.67 -1.93
N LEU A 273 -0.35 -16.53 -3.06
CA LEU A 273 -0.80 -15.68 -4.14
C LEU A 273 -2.16 -16.18 -4.69
N PRO A 274 -3.17 -15.28 -4.83
CA PRO A 274 -4.42 -15.65 -5.50
C PRO A 274 -4.18 -16.13 -6.95
N PRO A 275 -5.11 -16.92 -7.52
CA PRO A 275 -5.04 -17.28 -8.94
C PRO A 275 -4.94 -16.04 -9.84
N GLU A 276 -4.23 -16.15 -10.97
CA GLU A 276 -3.99 -15.03 -11.89
C GLU A 276 -5.28 -14.30 -12.31
N ALA A 277 -6.36 -15.03 -12.59
CA ALA A 277 -7.64 -14.44 -12.93
C ALA A 277 -8.23 -13.56 -11.79
N VAL A 278 -8.00 -13.94 -10.54
CA VAL A 278 -8.40 -13.15 -9.36
C VAL A 278 -7.53 -11.91 -9.24
N LEU A 279 -6.20 -12.06 -9.40
CA LEU A 279 -5.25 -10.94 -9.40
C LEU A 279 -5.60 -9.91 -10.48
N ALA A 280 -5.95 -10.38 -11.69
CA ALA A 280 -6.34 -9.52 -12.80
C ALA A 280 -7.59 -8.70 -12.48
N GLU A 281 -8.62 -9.31 -11.89
CA GLU A 281 -9.85 -8.59 -11.52
C GLU A 281 -9.62 -7.63 -10.33
N GLN A 282 -8.79 -8.03 -9.36
CA GLN A 282 -8.34 -7.16 -8.27
C GLN A 282 -7.60 -5.94 -8.81
N PHE A 283 -6.64 -6.15 -9.73
CA PHE A 283 -5.87 -5.05 -10.31
C PHE A 283 -6.72 -4.15 -11.19
N LYS A 284 -7.59 -4.71 -12.02
CA LYS A 284 -8.55 -3.96 -12.83
C LYS A 284 -9.43 -3.04 -11.96
N THR A 285 -9.93 -3.55 -10.84
CA THR A 285 -10.69 -2.75 -9.87
C THR A 285 -9.80 -1.66 -9.26
N THR A 286 -8.57 -1.98 -8.88
CA THR A 286 -7.60 -1.03 -8.33
C THR A 286 -7.33 0.14 -9.27
N LEU A 287 -7.20 -0.10 -10.56
CA LEU A 287 -6.98 0.96 -11.56
C LEU A 287 -8.11 2.02 -11.58
N THR A 288 -9.33 1.65 -11.19
CA THR A 288 -10.45 2.62 -11.10
C THR A 288 -10.35 3.56 -9.88
N LEU A 289 -9.39 3.35 -8.98
CA LEU A 289 -9.27 4.04 -7.71
C LEU A 289 -8.13 5.07 -7.66
N LEU A 290 -7.35 5.20 -8.76
CA LEU A 290 -6.10 5.97 -8.80
C LEU A 290 -6.30 7.48 -8.68
N HIS A 291 -7.47 8.00 -9.01
CA HIS A 291 -7.70 9.44 -9.11
C HIS A 291 -9.00 9.87 -8.42
N THR A 292 -9.00 11.12 -7.96
CA THR A 292 -10.19 11.91 -7.67
C THR A 292 -10.51 12.81 -8.87
N ALA A 293 -11.60 13.56 -8.81
CA ALA A 293 -11.91 14.57 -9.83
C ALA A 293 -10.80 15.63 -9.98
N SER A 294 -10.11 15.97 -8.87
CA SER A 294 -9.04 16.98 -8.84
C SER A 294 -7.71 16.47 -9.38
N THR A 295 -7.53 15.16 -9.52
CA THR A 295 -6.25 14.55 -9.97
C THR A 295 -6.36 13.79 -11.28
N GLN A 296 -7.49 13.86 -11.97
CA GLN A 296 -7.67 13.26 -13.31
C GLN A 296 -6.59 13.75 -14.28
N GLY A 297 -5.96 12.80 -15.00
CA GLY A 297 -4.90 13.09 -15.96
C GLY A 297 -3.54 13.43 -15.35
N LYS A 298 -3.40 13.44 -14.03
CA LYS A 298 -2.11 13.54 -13.34
C LYS A 298 -1.45 12.17 -13.21
N ALA A 299 -0.15 12.16 -12.91
CA ALA A 299 0.58 10.93 -12.65
C ALA A 299 0.03 10.20 -11.41
N PRO A 300 0.00 8.85 -11.38
CA PRO A 300 -0.41 8.10 -10.20
C PRO A 300 0.41 8.51 -8.97
N GLY A 301 -0.27 8.78 -7.86
CA GLY A 301 0.36 9.25 -6.62
C GLY A 301 0.50 10.78 -6.51
N PHE A 302 0.11 11.57 -7.52
CA PHE A 302 -0.05 13.02 -7.35
C PHE A 302 -1.27 13.30 -6.46
N ASN A 303 -1.08 14.11 -5.41
CA ASN A 303 -2.13 14.44 -4.45
C ASN A 303 -2.38 15.93 -4.35
N THR A 304 -3.54 16.32 -3.82
CA THR A 304 -3.89 17.70 -3.48
C THR A 304 -4.11 17.87 -1.99
N GLU A 305 -3.81 19.05 -1.46
CA GLU A 305 -4.08 19.39 -0.06
C GLU A 305 -5.57 19.28 0.27
N ALA A 306 -6.44 19.67 -0.67
CA ALA A 306 -7.90 19.61 -0.50
C ALA A 306 -8.40 18.17 -0.28
N ASP A 307 -7.93 17.21 -1.07
CA ASP A 307 -8.32 15.80 -0.92
C ASP A 307 -7.75 15.19 0.38
N TRP A 308 -6.54 15.64 0.79
CA TRP A 308 -5.98 15.30 2.10
C TRP A 308 -6.84 15.82 3.25
N GLN A 309 -7.24 17.11 3.19
CA GLN A 309 -8.07 17.70 4.22
C GLN A 309 -9.43 16.99 4.32
N GLN A 310 -10.08 16.72 3.18
CA GLN A 310 -11.31 15.94 3.14
C GLN A 310 -11.14 14.57 3.82
N THR A 311 -10.04 13.88 3.57
CA THR A 311 -9.75 12.58 4.17
C THR A 311 -9.59 12.69 5.68
N ILE A 312 -8.85 13.68 6.15
CA ILE A 312 -8.65 13.94 7.59
C ILE A 312 -10.00 14.21 8.27
N ASP A 313 -10.85 15.03 7.65
CA ASP A 313 -12.17 15.40 8.20
C ASP A 313 -13.10 14.18 8.32
N VAL A 314 -13.10 13.28 7.32
CA VAL A 314 -13.85 12.01 7.38
C VAL A 314 -13.42 11.16 8.56
N PHE A 315 -12.10 11.02 8.80
CA PHE A 315 -11.61 10.18 9.90
C PHE A 315 -11.71 10.86 11.27
N ALA A 316 -11.70 12.18 11.33
CA ALA A 316 -12.05 12.93 12.54
C ALA A 316 -13.54 12.72 12.90
N GLU A 317 -14.46 12.83 11.93
CA GLU A 317 -15.90 12.54 12.12
C GLU A 317 -16.11 11.08 12.56
N ALA A 318 -15.32 10.14 12.04
CA ALA A 318 -15.36 8.72 12.42
C ALA A 318 -14.79 8.44 13.83
N GLY A 319 -14.18 9.43 14.48
CA GLY A 319 -13.51 9.24 15.76
C GLY A 319 -12.25 8.35 15.68
N LEU A 320 -11.68 8.18 14.48
CA LEU A 320 -10.40 7.50 14.27
C LEU A 320 -9.19 8.42 14.50
N VAL A 321 -9.39 9.72 14.33
CA VAL A 321 -8.42 10.77 14.63
C VAL A 321 -9.00 11.65 15.72
N GLY A 322 -8.44 11.58 16.91
CA GLY A 322 -8.96 12.30 18.09
C GLY A 322 -8.61 13.78 18.07
N LYS A 323 -7.44 14.13 17.53
CA LYS A 323 -6.95 15.51 17.39
C LYS A 323 -6.36 15.70 16.01
N PRO A 324 -7.17 16.08 15.02
CA PRO A 324 -6.70 16.36 13.67
C PRO A 324 -5.55 17.38 13.68
N LYS A 325 -4.48 17.07 12.95
CA LYS A 325 -3.32 17.92 12.75
C LYS A 325 -3.39 18.56 11.37
N ALA A 326 -2.47 19.47 11.06
CA ALA A 326 -2.35 20.02 9.72
C ALA A 326 -1.98 18.92 8.69
N VAL A 327 -2.39 19.09 7.44
CA VAL A 327 -2.06 18.16 6.34
C VAL A 327 -0.56 17.85 6.30
N ALA A 328 0.28 18.86 6.51
CA ALA A 328 1.74 18.73 6.53
C ALA A 328 2.30 17.80 7.63
N ASP A 329 1.51 17.44 8.64
CA ASP A 329 1.91 16.46 9.65
C ASP A 329 1.75 15.02 9.13
N TYR A 330 0.86 14.79 8.19
CA TYR A 330 0.55 13.49 7.59
C TYR A 330 1.20 13.27 6.25
N TRP A 331 1.37 14.32 5.44
CA TRP A 331 1.90 14.28 4.08
C TRP A 331 3.19 15.10 3.94
N ASP A 332 4.19 14.52 3.28
CA ASP A 332 5.45 15.22 2.98
C ASP A 332 5.42 15.81 1.57
N GLU A 333 4.78 16.96 1.42
CA GLU A 333 4.64 17.65 0.14
C GLU A 333 6.00 17.96 -0.53
N LYS A 334 7.09 18.03 0.25
CA LYS A 334 8.44 18.37 -0.30
C LYS A 334 8.97 17.27 -1.23
N THR A 335 8.73 16.00 -0.87
CA THR A 335 9.17 14.83 -1.65
C THR A 335 8.08 14.29 -2.57
N ALA A 336 6.82 14.73 -2.40
CA ALA A 336 5.69 14.34 -3.22
C ALA A 336 5.87 14.74 -4.70
N LEU A 337 5.14 14.07 -5.59
CA LEU A 337 5.09 14.40 -7.00
C LEU A 337 4.61 15.85 -7.20
N LYS A 338 5.26 16.55 -8.11
CA LYS A 338 4.82 17.89 -8.53
C LYS A 338 3.91 17.77 -9.76
N GLY A 339 2.89 18.60 -9.79
CA GLY A 339 1.89 18.63 -10.86
C GLY A 339 2.38 19.24 -12.17
#